data_c756a09662359de38a96ee40ec02fab8
#
_entry.id   c756a09662359de38a96ee40ec02fab8
#
_cell.length_a   1.000
_cell.length_b   1.000
_cell.length_c   1.000
_cell.angle_alpha   90.00
_cell.angle_beta   90.00
_cell.angle_gamma   90.00
#
_symmetry.space_group_name_H-M   'P 1'
#
loop_
_entity.id
_entity.type
_entity.pdbx_description
1 polymer ?
#
loop_
_entity_poly.entity_id
_entity_poly.type
_entity_poly.pdbx_seq_one_letter_code
_entity_poly.pdbx_strand_id
1 'polypeptide(L)'
;MVQYLDNTLKKIEQMPEYTFDEIVDKYIDMNVAHPFMEGNGRSARIWLDLILKKQLKKCVDWSKIQKNDYLNAMVQSASNGDIIRLLLRNALTDEIASREMFMKGVDYSYYYEED
;
A
#
# COMPACT_ATOMS: atom_id res chain seq x y z
N MET A 1 -2.66 -17.39 -18.24
CA MET A 1 -1.86 -16.66 -17.22
C MET A 1 -1.97 -15.16 -17.39
N VAL A 2 -1.53 -14.61 -18.52
CA VAL A 2 -1.62 -13.17 -18.78
C VAL A 2 -3.07 -12.68 -18.72
N GLN A 3 -3.99 -13.43 -19.30
CA GLN A 3 -5.40 -13.07 -19.32
C GLN A 3 -6.01 -13.05 -17.92
N TYR A 4 -5.64 -14.00 -17.07
CA TYR A 4 -6.08 -14.03 -15.68
C TYR A 4 -5.61 -12.78 -14.92
N LEU A 5 -4.35 -12.41 -15.09
CA LEU A 5 -3.79 -11.24 -14.43
C LEU A 5 -4.48 -9.96 -14.92
N ASP A 6 -4.71 -9.84 -16.23
CA ASP A 6 -5.41 -8.68 -16.78
C ASP A 6 -6.81 -8.54 -16.20
N ASN A 7 -7.56 -9.64 -16.08
CA ASN A 7 -8.90 -9.62 -15.51
C ASN A 7 -8.87 -9.23 -14.04
N THR A 8 -7.89 -9.73 -13.29
CA THR A 8 -7.72 -9.40 -11.87
C THR A 8 -7.41 -7.91 -11.70
N LEU A 9 -6.50 -7.36 -12.51
CA LEU A 9 -6.16 -5.95 -12.46
C LEU A 9 -7.34 -5.06 -12.82
N LYS A 10 -8.15 -5.46 -13.79
CA LYS A 10 -9.37 -4.72 -14.14
C LYS A 10 -10.37 -4.68 -13.00
N LYS A 11 -10.54 -5.80 -12.30
CA LYS A 11 -11.41 -5.84 -11.11
C LYS A 11 -10.90 -4.90 -10.02
N ILE A 12 -9.59 -4.91 -9.77
CA ILE A 12 -8.99 -4.05 -8.77
C ILE A 12 -9.18 -2.58 -9.16
N GLU A 13 -8.96 -2.25 -10.41
CA GLU A 13 -9.14 -0.90 -10.92
C GLU A 13 -10.56 -0.37 -10.72
N GLN A 14 -11.56 -1.25 -10.80
CA GLN A 14 -12.95 -0.90 -10.63
C GLN A 14 -13.39 -0.85 -9.17
N MET A 15 -12.58 -1.31 -8.22
CA MET A 15 -12.92 -1.26 -6.81
C MET A 15 -13.03 0.19 -6.34
N PRO A 16 -13.97 0.48 -5.43
CA PRO A 16 -14.11 1.84 -4.90
C PRO A 16 -12.88 2.28 -4.12
N GLU A 17 -12.60 3.58 -4.12
CA GLU A 17 -11.45 4.16 -3.44
C GLU A 17 -11.76 5.50 -2.77
N TYR A 18 -13.00 5.66 -2.29
CA TYR A 18 -13.45 6.91 -1.69
C TYR A 18 -13.18 6.99 -0.19
N THR A 19 -13.13 5.86 0.48
CA THR A 19 -12.84 5.81 1.93
C THR A 19 -11.51 5.13 2.18
N PHE A 20 -10.97 5.36 3.38
CA PHE A 20 -9.72 4.70 3.78
C PHE A 20 -9.83 3.18 3.69
N ASP A 21 -10.92 2.61 4.21
CA ASP A 21 -11.10 1.16 4.20
C ASP A 21 -11.17 0.60 2.78
N GLU A 22 -11.86 1.29 1.88
CA GLU A 22 -11.92 0.89 0.48
C GLU A 22 -10.55 0.93 -0.18
N ILE A 23 -9.76 1.97 0.12
CA ILE A 23 -8.40 2.10 -0.43
C ILE A 23 -7.51 0.98 0.09
N VAL A 24 -7.61 0.64 1.37
CA VAL A 24 -6.81 -0.45 1.94
C VAL A 24 -7.21 -1.80 1.33
N ASP A 25 -8.50 -2.06 1.14
CA ASP A 25 -8.95 -3.28 0.48
C ASP A 25 -8.34 -3.40 -0.93
N LYS A 26 -8.35 -2.30 -1.66
CA LYS A 26 -7.75 -2.23 -2.98
C LYS A 26 -6.24 -2.49 -2.95
N TYR A 27 -5.56 -1.93 -1.96
CA TYR A 27 -4.13 -2.14 -1.75
C TYR A 27 -3.82 -3.61 -1.45
N ILE A 28 -4.61 -4.24 -0.59
CA ILE A 28 -4.44 -5.66 -0.25
C ILE A 28 -4.58 -6.52 -1.52
N ASP A 29 -5.63 -6.29 -2.31
CA ASP A 29 -5.86 -7.05 -3.52
C ASP A 29 -4.74 -6.85 -4.55
N MET A 30 -4.19 -5.63 -4.63
CA MET A 30 -3.06 -5.35 -5.50
C MET A 30 -1.83 -6.17 -5.11
N ASN A 31 -1.57 -6.32 -3.81
CA ASN A 31 -0.45 -7.12 -3.33
C ASN A 31 -0.68 -8.61 -3.53
N VAL A 32 -1.91 -9.08 -3.32
CA VAL A 32 -2.25 -10.50 -3.53
C VAL A 32 -2.11 -10.86 -5.01
N ALA A 33 -2.47 -9.97 -5.91
CA ALA A 33 -2.38 -10.22 -7.34
C ALA A 33 -0.94 -10.33 -7.84
N HIS A 34 0.01 -9.71 -7.14
CA HIS A 34 1.44 -9.69 -7.52
C HIS A 34 1.64 -9.37 -9.01
N PRO A 35 1.14 -8.21 -9.50
CA PRO A 35 1.21 -7.88 -10.93
C PRO A 35 2.63 -7.63 -11.43
N PHE A 36 3.57 -7.36 -10.54
CA PHE A 36 4.98 -7.11 -10.86
C PHE A 36 5.84 -8.18 -10.20
N MET A 37 6.83 -8.68 -10.91
CA MET A 37 7.69 -9.75 -10.39
C MET A 37 8.66 -9.22 -9.33
N GLU A 38 9.34 -8.11 -9.64
CA GLU A 38 10.25 -7.43 -8.71
C GLU A 38 9.77 -6.02 -8.46
N GLY A 39 10.04 -5.50 -7.27
CA GLY A 39 9.59 -4.17 -6.91
C GLY A 39 8.08 -4.08 -6.70
N ASN A 40 7.39 -5.22 -6.62
CA ASN A 40 5.95 -5.26 -6.42
C ASN A 40 5.52 -4.49 -5.18
N GLY A 41 6.21 -4.72 -4.05
CA GLY A 41 5.90 -4.02 -2.80
C GLY A 41 6.13 -2.52 -2.91
N ARG A 42 7.24 -2.11 -3.53
CA ARG A 42 7.56 -0.69 -3.71
C ARG A 42 6.52 0.01 -4.58
N SER A 43 6.20 -0.61 -5.71
CA SER A 43 5.21 -0.05 -6.63
C SER A 43 3.85 0.08 -5.96
N ALA A 44 3.44 -0.93 -5.22
CA ALA A 44 2.15 -0.93 -4.52
C ALA A 44 2.11 0.14 -3.43
N ARG A 45 3.19 0.34 -2.68
CA ARG A 45 3.25 1.37 -1.64
C ARG A 45 3.18 2.78 -2.22
N ILE A 46 3.88 3.03 -3.33
CA ILE A 46 3.82 4.31 -4.02
C ILE A 46 2.41 4.56 -4.55
N TRP A 47 1.80 3.55 -5.14
CA TRP A 47 0.44 3.60 -5.64
C TRP A 47 -0.56 3.92 -4.52
N LEU A 48 -0.39 3.27 -3.35
CA LEU A 48 -1.22 3.54 -2.19
C LEU A 48 -1.15 5.01 -1.77
N ASP A 49 0.06 5.56 -1.66
CA ASP A 49 0.24 6.96 -1.28
C ASP A 49 -0.37 7.91 -2.31
N LEU A 50 -0.26 7.59 -3.60
CA LEU A 50 -0.86 8.43 -4.64
C LEU A 50 -2.37 8.47 -4.53
N ILE A 51 -3.01 7.33 -4.25
CA ILE A 51 -4.46 7.26 -4.09
C ILE A 51 -4.91 7.97 -2.82
N LEU A 52 -4.20 7.75 -1.71
CA LEU A 52 -4.51 8.44 -0.45
C LEU A 52 -4.40 9.95 -0.61
N LYS A 53 -3.38 10.41 -1.31
CA LYS A 53 -3.20 11.84 -1.57
C LYS A 53 -4.34 12.39 -2.41
N LYS A 54 -4.74 11.68 -3.46
CA LYS A 54 -5.79 12.10 -4.37
C LYS A 54 -7.16 12.14 -3.68
N GLN A 55 -7.50 11.10 -2.93
CA GLN A 55 -8.84 10.91 -2.40
C GLN A 55 -9.02 11.49 -1.00
N LEU A 56 -8.02 11.41 -0.14
CA LEU A 56 -8.13 11.81 1.27
C LEU A 56 -7.18 12.94 1.64
N LYS A 57 -6.28 13.35 0.74
CA LYS A 57 -5.23 14.34 0.99
C LYS A 57 -4.36 13.93 2.18
N LYS A 58 -4.01 12.65 2.22
CA LYS A 58 -3.15 12.06 3.24
C LYS A 58 -2.11 11.18 2.57
N CYS A 59 -1.10 10.79 3.33
CA CYS A 59 -0.14 9.78 2.90
C CYS A 59 0.31 9.00 4.12
N VAL A 60 1.07 7.93 3.89
CA VAL A 60 1.57 7.10 4.99
C VAL A 60 2.95 7.59 5.38
N ASP A 61 3.15 7.83 6.67
CA ASP A 61 4.50 8.03 7.21
C ASP A 61 5.10 6.66 7.50
N TRP A 62 5.79 6.11 6.51
CA TRP A 62 6.34 4.77 6.59
C TRP A 62 7.35 4.60 7.72
N SER A 63 7.93 5.69 8.22
CA SER A 63 8.86 5.64 9.36
C SER A 63 8.19 5.19 10.67
N LYS A 64 6.87 5.23 10.73
CA LYS A 64 6.10 4.80 11.91
C LYS A 64 5.79 3.31 11.90
N ILE A 65 6.14 2.59 10.84
CA ILE A 65 5.82 1.17 10.68
C ILE A 65 7.14 0.39 10.63
N GLN A 66 7.31 -0.54 11.57
CA GLN A 66 8.50 -1.39 11.59
C GLN A 66 8.40 -2.47 10.51
N LYS A 67 9.57 -2.86 9.98
CA LYS A 67 9.65 -3.82 8.88
C LYS A 67 8.94 -5.13 9.20
N ASN A 68 9.23 -5.73 10.35
CA ASN A 68 8.65 -7.03 10.71
C ASN A 68 7.14 -6.93 10.88
N ASP A 69 6.65 -5.85 11.50
CA ASP A 69 5.22 -5.63 11.68
C ASP A 69 4.53 -5.52 10.32
N TYR A 70 5.12 -4.74 9.40
CA TYR A 70 4.56 -4.57 8.07
C TYR A 70 4.51 -5.89 7.29
N LEU A 71 5.63 -6.62 7.27
CA LEU A 71 5.71 -7.88 6.52
C LEU A 71 4.74 -8.92 7.06
N ASN A 72 4.64 -9.04 8.39
CA ASN A 72 3.69 -9.97 9.01
C ASN A 72 2.25 -9.58 8.70
N ALA A 73 1.94 -8.28 8.78
CA ALA A 73 0.60 -7.79 8.46
C ALA A 73 0.24 -8.05 7.00
N MET A 74 1.17 -7.90 6.08
CA MET A 74 0.92 -8.17 4.66
C MET A 74 0.70 -9.66 4.39
N VAL A 75 1.47 -10.54 5.04
CA VAL A 75 1.26 -11.98 4.93
C VAL A 75 -0.15 -12.35 5.41
N GLN A 76 -0.60 -11.76 6.52
CA GLN A 76 -1.92 -12.03 7.07
C GLN A 76 -3.05 -11.40 6.26
N SER A 77 -2.77 -10.34 5.51
CA SER A 77 -3.80 -9.58 4.81
C SER A 77 -4.57 -10.39 3.78
N ALA A 78 -3.99 -11.48 3.28
CA ALA A 78 -4.69 -12.35 2.32
C ALA A 78 -5.92 -13.01 2.96
N SER A 79 -5.93 -13.23 4.27
CA SER A 79 -7.06 -13.81 4.98
C SER A 79 -7.71 -12.83 5.97
N ASN A 80 -6.93 -11.90 6.54
CA ASN A 80 -7.44 -10.91 7.50
C ASN A 80 -6.63 -9.62 7.38
N GLY A 81 -7.24 -8.56 6.89
CA GLY A 81 -6.60 -7.28 6.67
C GLY A 81 -6.64 -6.32 7.86
N ASP A 82 -7.10 -6.74 9.02
CA ASP A 82 -7.30 -5.82 10.16
C ASP A 82 -5.98 -5.23 10.66
N ILE A 83 -4.92 -6.04 10.71
CA ILE A 83 -3.64 -5.59 11.24
C ILE A 83 -2.99 -4.57 10.31
N ILE A 84 -2.94 -4.84 9.00
CA ILE A 84 -2.36 -3.88 8.06
C ILE A 84 -3.19 -2.59 8.02
N ARG A 85 -4.50 -2.70 8.14
CA ARG A 85 -5.40 -1.54 8.20
C ARG A 85 -5.08 -0.66 9.39
N LEU A 86 -4.88 -1.27 10.57
CA LEU A 86 -4.53 -0.55 11.77
C LEU A 86 -3.16 0.13 11.66
N LEU A 87 -2.16 -0.59 11.16
CA LEU A 87 -0.81 -0.04 10.98
C LEU A 87 -0.81 1.17 10.06
N LEU A 88 -1.51 1.07 8.93
CA LEU A 88 -1.60 2.17 7.96
C LEU A 88 -2.36 3.36 8.54
N ARG A 89 -3.48 3.10 9.23
CA ARG A 89 -4.28 4.17 9.83
C ARG A 89 -3.46 4.97 10.84
N ASN A 90 -2.70 4.30 11.69
CA ASN A 90 -1.89 4.95 12.72
C ASN A 90 -0.71 5.73 12.13
N ALA A 91 -0.34 5.44 10.90
CA ALA A 91 0.78 6.10 10.22
C ALA A 91 0.33 7.18 9.23
N LEU A 92 -0.98 7.43 9.09
CA LEU A 92 -1.47 8.47 8.19
C LEU A 92 -1.04 9.86 8.65
N THR A 93 -0.69 10.72 7.70
CA THR A 93 -0.31 12.10 7.95
C THR A 93 -0.88 13.01 6.88
N ASP A 94 -1.10 14.28 7.23
CA ASP A 94 -1.56 15.32 6.30
C ASP A 94 -0.41 15.98 5.53
N GLU A 95 0.83 15.61 5.79
CA GLU A 95 2.03 16.25 5.22
C GLU A 95 2.31 15.79 3.80
N ILE A 96 1.31 15.86 2.94
CA ILE A 96 1.39 15.37 1.56
C ILE A 96 2.28 16.21 0.64
N ALA A 97 2.50 17.48 1.00
CA ALA A 97 3.34 18.38 0.22
C ALA A 97 4.79 18.37 0.71
N SER A 98 5.11 17.63 1.77
CA SER A 98 6.44 17.61 2.35
C SER A 98 7.39 16.81 1.49
N ARG A 99 8.49 17.45 1.07
CA ARG A 99 9.57 16.76 0.36
C ARG A 99 10.22 15.70 1.24
N GLU A 100 10.36 16.02 2.54
CA GLU A 100 10.90 15.08 3.51
C GLU A 100 10.04 13.82 3.61
N MET A 101 8.71 13.98 3.63
CA MET A 101 7.79 12.84 3.69
C MET A 101 7.92 11.97 2.44
N PHE A 102 8.04 12.59 1.27
CA PHE A 102 8.24 11.85 0.02
C PHE A 102 9.54 11.05 0.07
N MET A 103 10.62 11.66 0.54
CA MET A 103 11.92 10.99 0.64
C MET A 103 11.88 9.84 1.64
N LYS A 104 11.17 10.01 2.76
CA LYS A 104 10.95 8.92 3.71
C LYS A 104 10.25 7.74 3.03
N GLY A 105 9.23 8.01 2.23
CA GLY A 105 8.51 6.97 1.51
C GLY A 105 9.41 6.16 0.60
N VAL A 106 10.29 6.83 -0.14
CA VAL A 106 11.25 6.16 -1.02
C VAL A 106 12.23 5.32 -0.20
N ASP A 107 12.82 5.90 0.85
CA ASP A 107 13.81 5.22 1.67
C ASP A 107 13.22 3.98 2.36
N TYR A 108 12.05 4.13 2.98
CA TYR A 108 11.40 3.02 3.67
C TYR A 108 10.87 1.96 2.72
N SER A 109 10.55 2.35 1.50
CA SER A 109 10.16 1.39 0.48
C SER A 109 11.28 0.39 0.20
N TYR A 110 12.53 0.88 0.11
CA TYR A 110 13.69 0.01 -0.02
C TYR A 110 13.95 -0.79 1.27
N TYR A 111 13.77 -0.16 2.43
CA TYR A 111 13.96 -0.81 3.72
C TYR A 111 13.06 -2.05 3.84
N TYR A 112 11.80 -1.96 3.42
CA TYR A 112 10.88 -3.10 3.49
C TYR A 112 11.22 -4.21 2.51
N GLU A 113 12.01 -3.94 1.49
CA GLU A 113 12.44 -4.94 0.50
C GLU A 113 13.73 -5.65 0.90
N GLU A 114 14.47 -5.15 1.88
CA GLU A 114 15.71 -5.76 2.34
C GLU A 114 15.43 -7.00 3.18
N ASP A 115 16.27 -8.00 2.99
CA ASP A 115 16.21 -9.25 3.77
C ASP A 115 16.85 -9.11 5.16
#